data_b6375c418a58b8ef8606600e8ca937bd
#
_entry.id   b6375c418a58b8ef8606600e8ca937bd
#
_cell.length_a   1.000
_cell.length_b   1.000
_cell.length_c   1.000
_cell.angle_alpha   90.00
_cell.angle_beta   90.00
_cell.angle_gamma   90.00
#
_symmetry.space_group_name_H-M   'P 1'
#
loop_
_entity.id
_entity.type
_entity.pdbx_description
1 polymer ?
#
loop_
_entity_poly.entity_id
_entity_poly.type
_entity_poly.pdbx_seq_one_letter_code
_entity_poly.pdbx_strand_id
1 'polypeptide(L)'
;MRIAVLALQGAFAEHRQKLAELGVDSFEVRQLKDWDQPKDGLIIPGGESTTQAKLLNELELMEPVKEAIAAGLPVYGTCAGLILLAKKIEGEPSHRIASMDITALRNAYGRQLGSFYIEAPMKGIEGNIPMTFIRAPYIKEVWGDAEVLAEVDGKIVAARQGKQLVTAFHPELNDSLEIHKYFLDMCKK
;
A
#
# COMPACT_ATOMS: atom_id res chain seq x y z
N MET A 1 4.57 12.35 15.21
CA MET A 1 4.56 11.35 14.12
C MET A 1 4.54 12.07 12.78
N ARG A 2 5.36 11.63 11.85
CA ARG A 2 5.48 12.23 10.53
C ARG A 2 5.57 11.14 9.46
N ILE A 3 4.71 11.19 8.46
CA ILE A 3 4.56 10.13 7.44
C ILE A 3 5.03 10.66 6.08
N ALA A 4 5.94 9.91 5.45
CA ALA A 4 6.32 10.14 4.07
C ALA A 4 5.26 9.53 3.14
N VAL A 5 4.86 10.27 2.12
CA VAL A 5 3.96 9.78 1.08
C VAL A 5 4.70 9.85 -0.25
N LEU A 6 4.86 8.70 -0.89
CA LEU A 6 5.51 8.64 -2.19
C LEU A 6 4.65 9.37 -3.22
N ALA A 7 5.17 10.41 -3.82
CA ALA A 7 4.43 11.34 -4.68
C ALA A 7 5.01 11.36 -6.11
N LEU A 8 5.29 10.18 -6.66
CA LEU A 8 5.80 10.02 -8.02
C LEU A 8 4.68 9.96 -9.04
N GLN A 9 3.58 9.27 -8.67
CA GLN A 9 2.42 9.10 -9.52
C GLN A 9 1.28 8.54 -8.66
N GLY A 10 0.02 8.89 -8.93
CA GLY A 10 -1.14 8.30 -8.27
C GLY A 10 -1.77 9.15 -7.18
N ALA A 11 -2.52 8.52 -6.28
CA ALA A 11 -3.41 9.15 -5.29
C ALA A 11 -2.68 9.60 -4.00
N PHE A 12 -1.55 10.27 -4.13
CA PHE A 12 -0.78 10.71 -2.96
C PHE A 12 -1.45 11.86 -2.19
N ALA A 13 -2.13 12.78 -2.88
CA ALA A 13 -2.81 13.90 -2.23
C ALA A 13 -3.96 13.42 -1.34
N GLU A 14 -4.70 12.40 -1.76
CA GLU A 14 -5.82 11.81 -1.03
C GLU A 14 -5.34 11.14 0.27
N HIS A 15 -4.21 10.43 0.24
CA HIS A 15 -3.60 9.89 1.46
C HIS A 15 -3.16 10.99 2.43
N ARG A 16 -2.57 12.06 1.91
CA ARG A 16 -2.17 13.20 2.74
C ARG A 16 -3.36 13.88 3.40
N GLN A 17 -4.49 13.97 2.69
CA GLN A 17 -5.74 14.50 3.25
C GLN A 17 -6.22 13.63 4.43
N LYS A 18 -6.21 12.31 4.30
CA LYS A 18 -6.57 11.39 5.40
C LYS A 18 -5.67 11.57 6.62
N LEU A 19 -4.38 11.71 6.40
CA LEU A 19 -3.42 11.96 7.48
C LEU A 19 -3.69 13.30 8.17
N ALA A 20 -4.01 14.35 7.40
CA ALA A 20 -4.36 15.66 7.94
C ALA A 20 -5.65 15.61 8.78
N GLU A 21 -6.66 14.87 8.33
CA GLU A 21 -7.90 14.65 9.10
C GLU A 21 -7.63 13.96 10.44
N LEU A 22 -6.59 13.13 10.51
CA LEU A 22 -6.13 12.46 11.74
C LEU A 22 -5.14 13.30 12.56
N GLY A 23 -4.84 14.52 12.14
CA GLY A 23 -3.90 15.39 12.83
C GLY A 23 -2.43 14.96 12.71
N VAL A 24 -2.10 14.21 11.69
CA VAL A 24 -0.74 13.66 11.48
C VAL A 24 -0.03 14.45 10.38
N ASP A 25 1.19 14.89 10.68
CA ASP A 25 2.05 15.57 9.70
C ASP A 25 2.50 14.58 8.61
N SER A 26 2.52 15.06 7.38
CA SER A 26 2.99 14.28 6.24
C SER A 26 3.75 15.14 5.23
N PHE A 27 4.59 14.52 4.44
CA PHE A 27 5.32 15.18 3.37
C PHE A 27 5.42 14.30 2.13
N GLU A 28 5.58 14.94 0.99
CA GLU A 28 5.71 14.25 -0.27
C GLU A 28 7.17 13.90 -0.56
N VAL A 29 7.40 12.69 -1.06
CA VAL A 29 8.69 12.27 -1.59
C VAL A 29 8.60 12.24 -3.11
N ARG A 30 9.22 13.22 -3.76
CA ARG A 30 9.25 13.38 -5.22
C ARG A 30 10.64 13.15 -5.82
N GLN A 31 11.68 13.23 -5.01
CA GLN A 31 13.07 13.09 -5.41
C GLN A 31 13.92 12.63 -4.23
N LEU A 32 15.14 12.22 -4.48
CA LEU A 32 16.01 11.62 -3.48
C LEU A 32 16.24 12.50 -2.25
N LYS A 33 16.43 13.81 -2.42
CA LYS A 33 16.64 14.73 -1.30
C LYS A 33 15.44 14.80 -0.34
N ASP A 34 14.22 14.55 -0.83
CA ASP A 34 13.02 14.53 0.03
C ASP A 34 13.05 13.34 0.97
N TRP A 35 13.67 12.24 0.54
CA TRP A 35 13.79 11.00 1.31
C TRP A 35 14.62 11.16 2.59
N ASP A 36 15.55 12.09 2.62
CA ASP A 36 16.44 12.31 3.77
C ASP A 36 15.72 12.90 5.00
N GLN A 37 14.52 13.39 4.83
CA GLN A 37 13.71 13.93 5.93
C GLN A 37 13.33 12.84 6.95
N PRO A 38 13.31 13.16 8.27
CA PRO A 38 12.86 12.23 9.29
C PRO A 38 11.41 11.76 9.05
N LYS A 39 11.16 10.47 9.23
CA LYS A 39 9.84 9.86 9.03
C LYS A 39 9.64 8.67 9.94
N ASP A 40 8.39 8.44 10.32
CA ASP A 40 7.98 7.32 11.16
C ASP A 40 7.27 6.22 10.35
N GLY A 41 6.97 6.47 9.08
CA GLY A 41 6.33 5.53 8.18
C GLY A 41 6.30 6.05 6.74
N LEU A 42 5.95 5.15 5.82
CA LEU A 42 5.86 5.43 4.39
C LEU A 42 4.53 4.92 3.83
N ILE A 43 3.85 5.74 3.05
CA ILE A 43 2.69 5.30 2.24
C ILE A 43 3.10 5.29 0.76
N ILE A 44 2.84 4.17 0.10
CA ILE A 44 2.98 4.00 -1.35
C ILE A 44 1.58 3.99 -1.94
N PRO A 45 1.15 5.07 -2.61
CA PRO A 45 -0.24 5.22 -3.05
C PRO A 45 -0.59 4.33 -4.23
N GLY A 46 -1.89 4.18 -4.45
CA GLY A 46 -2.44 3.62 -5.67
C GLY A 46 -2.12 4.48 -6.88
N GLY A 47 -2.04 3.85 -8.02
CA GLY A 47 -1.68 4.47 -9.29
C GLY A 47 -1.33 3.39 -10.31
N GLU A 48 -0.30 3.62 -11.12
CA GLU A 48 0.20 2.65 -12.08
C GLU A 48 1.58 2.13 -11.61
N SER A 49 1.65 0.86 -11.23
CA SER A 49 2.82 0.29 -10.55
C SER A 49 4.07 0.24 -11.44
N THR A 50 3.91 0.03 -12.75
CA THR A 50 5.04 0.01 -13.69
C THR A 50 5.69 1.40 -13.80
N THR A 51 4.88 2.44 -13.87
CA THR A 51 5.34 3.82 -13.86
C THR A 51 6.02 4.18 -12.56
N GLN A 52 5.42 3.81 -11.42
CA GLN A 52 6.02 4.05 -10.11
C GLN A 52 7.36 3.33 -9.95
N ALA A 53 7.47 2.07 -10.38
CA ALA A 53 8.72 1.31 -10.35
C ALA A 53 9.81 1.96 -11.21
N LYS A 54 9.44 2.40 -12.40
CA LYS A 54 10.36 3.11 -13.32
C LYS A 54 10.89 4.39 -12.65
N LEU A 55 9.99 5.21 -12.10
CA LEU A 55 10.37 6.47 -11.44
C LEU A 55 11.20 6.24 -10.18
N LEU A 56 10.91 5.21 -9.39
CA LEU A 56 11.74 4.84 -8.24
C LEU A 56 13.18 4.54 -8.66
N ASN A 57 13.38 3.85 -9.78
CA ASN A 57 14.70 3.56 -10.31
C ASN A 57 15.39 4.80 -10.90
N GLU A 58 14.70 5.55 -11.73
CA GLU A 58 15.24 6.75 -12.39
C GLU A 58 15.65 7.84 -11.38
N LEU A 59 14.91 7.96 -10.29
CA LEU A 59 15.16 8.94 -9.23
C LEU A 59 16.08 8.41 -8.12
N GLU A 60 16.64 7.21 -8.29
CA GLU A 60 17.54 6.56 -7.33
C GLU A 60 16.89 6.34 -5.94
N LEU A 61 15.56 6.22 -5.89
CA LEU A 61 14.78 5.99 -4.67
C LEU A 61 14.59 4.51 -4.34
N MET A 62 14.74 3.61 -5.31
CA MET A 62 14.41 2.19 -5.13
C MET A 62 15.22 1.56 -3.99
N GLU A 63 16.54 1.69 -4.01
CA GLU A 63 17.40 1.07 -2.99
C GLU A 63 17.22 1.72 -1.61
N PRO A 64 17.20 3.06 -1.44
CA PRO A 64 16.91 3.67 -0.14
C PRO A 64 15.57 3.23 0.46
N VAL A 65 14.53 3.11 -0.34
CA VAL A 65 13.21 2.63 0.11
C VAL A 65 13.29 1.17 0.57
N LYS A 66 13.92 0.29 -0.22
CA LYS A 66 14.12 -1.12 0.14
C LYS A 66 14.90 -1.28 1.44
N GLU A 67 15.98 -0.55 1.59
CA GLU A 67 16.82 -0.59 2.78
C GLU A 67 16.06 -0.11 4.03
N ALA A 68 15.29 0.96 3.92
CA ALA A 68 14.49 1.47 5.03
C ALA A 68 13.41 0.47 5.48
N ILE A 69 12.72 -0.16 4.54
CA ILE A 69 11.72 -1.20 4.84
C ILE A 69 12.40 -2.41 5.51
N ALA A 70 13.54 -2.86 4.99
CA ALA A 70 14.31 -3.95 5.58
C ALA A 70 14.79 -3.62 6.99
N ALA A 71 15.10 -2.35 7.27
CA ALA A 71 15.49 -1.85 8.59
C ALA A 71 14.29 -1.65 9.55
N GLY A 72 13.06 -1.88 9.11
CA GLY A 72 11.87 -1.85 9.94
C GLY A 72 11.01 -0.60 9.82
N LEU A 73 11.23 0.25 8.82
CA LEU A 73 10.33 1.38 8.55
C LEU A 73 8.92 0.84 8.23
N PRO A 74 7.88 1.24 8.98
CA PRO A 74 6.51 0.87 8.64
C PRO A 74 6.13 1.37 7.26
N VAL A 75 5.49 0.50 6.46
CA VAL A 75 5.04 0.85 5.10
C VAL A 75 3.62 0.38 4.85
N TYR A 76 2.86 1.22 4.18
CA TYR A 76 1.52 0.89 3.70
C TYR A 76 1.42 1.10 2.20
N GLY A 77 1.09 0.04 1.47
CA GLY A 77 0.88 0.07 0.02
C GLY A 77 -0.57 -0.16 -0.36
N THR A 78 -1.16 0.75 -1.13
CA THR A 78 -2.52 0.62 -1.69
C THR A 78 -2.44 0.27 -3.17
N CYS A 79 -3.20 -0.74 -3.61
CA CYS A 79 -3.37 -1.12 -5.03
C CYS A 79 -2.01 -1.29 -5.75
N ALA A 80 -1.54 -0.28 -6.46
CA ALA A 80 -0.21 -0.29 -7.07
C ALA A 80 0.91 -0.49 -6.03
N GLY A 81 0.76 0.07 -4.83
CA GLY A 81 1.70 -0.14 -3.73
C GLY A 81 1.75 -1.58 -3.26
N LEU A 82 0.62 -2.29 -3.24
CA LEU A 82 0.59 -3.74 -2.98
C LEU A 82 1.43 -4.49 -4.02
N ILE A 83 1.30 -4.13 -5.29
CA ILE A 83 2.05 -4.76 -6.38
C ILE A 83 3.56 -4.50 -6.21
N LEU A 84 3.95 -3.28 -5.84
CA LEU A 84 5.35 -2.94 -5.61
C LEU A 84 5.98 -3.69 -4.44
N LEU A 85 5.22 -3.95 -3.38
CA LEU A 85 5.70 -4.64 -2.18
C LEU A 85 5.69 -6.17 -2.34
N ALA A 86 4.91 -6.72 -3.27
CA ALA A 86 4.83 -8.16 -3.49
C ALA A 86 6.16 -8.73 -4.03
N LYS A 87 6.63 -9.81 -3.43
CA LYS A 87 7.83 -10.54 -3.93
C LYS A 87 7.59 -11.19 -5.28
N LYS A 88 6.35 -11.59 -5.56
CA LYS A 88 5.97 -12.22 -6.83
C LYS A 88 4.75 -11.54 -7.44
N ILE A 89 4.75 -11.45 -8.75
CA ILE A 89 3.60 -11.06 -9.55
C ILE A 89 3.40 -12.16 -10.58
N GLU A 90 2.20 -12.68 -10.66
CA GLU A 90 1.92 -13.77 -11.58
C GLU A 90 2.16 -13.34 -13.03
N GLY A 91 2.98 -14.10 -13.74
CA GLY A 91 3.30 -13.87 -15.14
C GLY A 91 4.30 -12.76 -15.44
N GLU A 92 4.91 -12.15 -14.40
CA GLU A 92 5.84 -11.05 -14.59
C GLU A 92 7.14 -11.22 -13.79
N PRO A 93 8.29 -10.79 -14.35
CA PRO A 93 9.52 -10.69 -13.56
C PRO A 93 9.40 -9.55 -12.54
N SER A 94 10.01 -9.74 -11.36
CA SER A 94 10.01 -8.75 -10.30
C SER A 94 11.26 -7.85 -10.39
N HIS A 95 11.06 -6.55 -10.62
CA HIS A 95 12.09 -5.51 -10.50
C HIS A 95 11.54 -4.38 -9.62
N ARG A 96 11.11 -4.73 -8.40
CA ARG A 96 10.35 -3.85 -7.52
C ARG A 96 10.92 -3.90 -6.12
N ILE A 97 10.22 -3.28 -5.17
CA ILE A 97 10.59 -3.31 -3.75
C ILE A 97 10.63 -4.76 -3.25
N ALA A 98 9.60 -5.55 -3.56
CA ALA A 98 9.58 -7.00 -3.37
C ALA A 98 9.92 -7.45 -1.93
N SER A 99 9.26 -6.85 -0.94
CA SER A 99 9.57 -7.05 0.48
C SER A 99 8.60 -7.95 1.23
N MET A 100 7.39 -8.21 0.68
CA MET A 100 6.36 -9.03 1.32
C MET A 100 6.22 -10.40 0.68
N ASP A 101 6.01 -11.40 1.52
CA ASP A 101 5.81 -12.80 1.13
C ASP A 101 4.40 -13.03 0.56
N ILE A 102 4.10 -12.34 -0.52
CA ILE A 102 2.82 -12.44 -1.23
C ILE A 102 3.05 -12.53 -2.74
N THR A 103 2.10 -13.18 -3.42
CA THR A 103 1.99 -13.16 -4.88
C THR A 103 0.80 -12.29 -5.27
N ALA A 104 1.03 -11.22 -6.02
CA ALA A 104 -0.01 -10.36 -6.54
C ALA A 104 -0.47 -10.85 -7.92
N LEU A 105 -1.76 -10.68 -8.21
CA LEU A 105 -2.35 -10.88 -9.53
C LEU A 105 -2.95 -9.57 -10.00
N ARG A 106 -2.48 -9.05 -11.14
CA ARG A 106 -3.00 -7.81 -11.75
C ARG A 106 -4.34 -8.05 -12.41
N ASN A 107 -5.16 -6.99 -12.51
CA ASN A 107 -6.42 -6.97 -13.27
C ASN A 107 -7.34 -8.15 -12.94
N ALA A 108 -7.42 -8.47 -11.66
CA ALA A 108 -8.02 -9.66 -11.14
C ALA A 108 -9.53 -9.79 -11.35
N TYR A 109 -10.21 -8.67 -11.62
CA TYR A 109 -11.67 -8.61 -11.69
C TYR A 109 -12.19 -8.47 -13.13
N GLY A 110 -11.32 -8.55 -14.14
CA GLY A 110 -11.69 -8.46 -15.54
C GLY A 110 -12.13 -7.06 -15.99
N ARG A 111 -12.38 -6.90 -17.28
CA ARG A 111 -12.75 -5.61 -17.87
C ARG A 111 -14.14 -5.10 -17.46
N GLN A 112 -15.06 -6.01 -17.07
CA GLN A 112 -16.46 -5.66 -16.77
C GLN A 112 -16.69 -5.21 -15.32
N LEU A 113 -15.76 -5.51 -14.41
CA LEU A 113 -15.83 -5.13 -13.00
C LEU A 113 -14.64 -4.21 -12.63
N GLY A 114 -14.43 -3.19 -13.46
CA GLY A 114 -13.29 -2.28 -13.29
C GLY A 114 -13.30 -1.51 -11.98
N SER A 115 -14.48 -1.26 -11.40
CA SER A 115 -14.63 -0.53 -10.15
C SER A 115 -15.88 -0.97 -9.41
N PHE A 116 -15.78 -1.20 -8.10
CA PHE A 116 -16.92 -1.54 -7.26
C PHE A 116 -16.66 -1.14 -5.81
N TYR A 117 -17.73 -1.12 -5.03
CA TYR A 117 -17.70 -0.78 -3.61
C TYR A 117 -18.39 -1.89 -2.81
N ILE A 118 -17.80 -2.24 -1.67
CA ILE A 118 -18.37 -3.19 -0.72
C ILE A 118 -17.99 -2.80 0.70
N GLU A 119 -18.81 -3.18 1.66
CA GLU A 119 -18.45 -3.15 3.07
C GLU A 119 -18.16 -4.56 3.55
N ALA A 120 -16.99 -4.77 4.12
CA ALA A 120 -16.53 -6.09 4.53
C ALA A 120 -15.62 -5.99 5.77
N PRO A 121 -15.48 -7.09 6.54
CA PRO A 121 -14.63 -7.09 7.72
C PRO A 121 -13.14 -7.17 7.35
N MET A 122 -12.32 -6.58 8.21
CA MET A 122 -10.88 -6.72 8.19
C MET A 122 -10.36 -7.06 9.59
N LYS A 123 -9.50 -8.05 9.68
CA LYS A 123 -8.88 -8.46 10.95
C LYS A 123 -8.16 -7.28 11.61
N GLY A 124 -8.44 -7.06 12.90
CA GLY A 124 -7.86 -5.97 13.67
C GLY A 124 -8.64 -4.67 13.62
N ILE A 125 -9.76 -4.62 12.89
CA ILE A 125 -10.69 -3.49 12.87
C ILE A 125 -12.08 -4.00 13.23
N GLU A 126 -12.76 -3.30 14.13
CA GLU A 126 -14.11 -3.66 14.55
C GLU A 126 -15.14 -3.33 13.44
N GLY A 127 -16.07 -4.27 13.22
CA GLY A 127 -17.14 -4.10 12.24
C GLY A 127 -16.69 -4.19 10.78
N ASN A 128 -17.56 -3.77 9.89
CA ASN A 128 -17.27 -3.71 8.46
C ASN A 128 -16.67 -2.35 8.10
N ILE A 129 -15.76 -2.35 7.14
CA ILE A 129 -15.14 -1.13 6.61
C ILE A 129 -15.50 -0.97 5.13
N PRO A 130 -15.61 0.27 4.63
CA PRO A 130 -15.83 0.51 3.21
C PRO A 130 -14.57 0.19 2.42
N MET A 131 -14.75 -0.55 1.33
CA MET A 131 -13.68 -0.95 0.42
C MET A 131 -14.04 -0.52 -0.99
N THR A 132 -13.29 0.46 -1.50
CA THR A 132 -13.44 0.99 -2.87
C THR A 132 -12.38 0.36 -3.75
N PHE A 133 -12.80 -0.42 -4.74
CA PHE A 133 -11.93 -1.09 -5.68
C PHE A 133 -11.96 -0.39 -7.03
N ILE A 134 -10.77 -0.07 -7.57
CA ILE A 134 -10.62 0.51 -8.90
C ILE A 134 -9.55 -0.28 -9.65
N ARG A 135 -9.98 -1.11 -10.62
CA ARG A 135 -9.08 -1.97 -11.40
C ARG A 135 -8.06 -2.69 -10.52
N ALA A 136 -8.53 -3.21 -9.40
CA ALA A 136 -7.69 -3.67 -8.32
C ALA A 136 -6.98 -4.98 -8.66
N PRO A 137 -5.76 -5.18 -8.13
CA PRO A 137 -5.17 -6.50 -8.01
C PRO A 137 -5.87 -7.28 -6.90
N TYR A 138 -5.53 -8.55 -6.75
CA TYR A 138 -5.70 -9.25 -5.49
C TYR A 138 -4.44 -10.04 -5.15
N ILE A 139 -4.38 -10.57 -3.95
CA ILE A 139 -3.29 -11.44 -3.50
C ILE A 139 -3.70 -12.88 -3.79
N LYS A 140 -2.94 -13.56 -4.63
CA LYS A 140 -3.17 -14.97 -4.99
C LYS A 140 -2.69 -15.92 -3.90
N GLU A 141 -1.55 -15.62 -3.30
CA GLU A 141 -0.89 -16.46 -2.29
C GLU A 141 -0.24 -15.59 -1.22
N VAL A 142 -0.26 -16.08 0.01
CA VAL A 142 0.56 -15.59 1.12
C VAL A 142 1.37 -16.75 1.68
N TRP A 143 2.60 -16.47 2.12
CA TRP A 143 3.46 -17.48 2.77
C TRP A 143 4.34 -16.80 3.82
N GLY A 144 5.22 -17.59 4.46
CA GLY A 144 6.15 -17.06 5.46
C GLY A 144 5.43 -16.33 6.59
N ASP A 145 5.86 -15.12 6.87
CA ASP A 145 5.32 -14.29 7.95
C ASP A 145 4.14 -13.39 7.52
N ALA A 146 3.72 -13.47 6.25
CA ALA A 146 2.56 -12.73 5.77
C ALA A 146 1.26 -13.35 6.27
N GLU A 147 0.33 -12.51 6.75
CA GLU A 147 -1.00 -12.95 7.17
C GLU A 147 -2.10 -12.24 6.39
N VAL A 148 -3.17 -12.97 6.12
CA VAL A 148 -4.38 -12.45 5.49
C VAL A 148 -5.16 -11.61 6.49
N LEU A 149 -5.54 -10.38 6.11
CA LEU A 149 -6.38 -9.52 6.93
C LEU A 149 -7.82 -9.42 6.42
N ALA A 150 -8.05 -9.54 5.12
CA ALA A 150 -9.40 -9.46 4.55
C ALA A 150 -9.51 -10.27 3.27
N GLU A 151 -10.69 -10.86 3.08
CA GLU A 151 -11.10 -11.54 1.86
C GLU A 151 -12.46 -11.02 1.40
N VAL A 152 -12.63 -10.90 0.10
CA VAL A 152 -13.89 -10.52 -0.56
C VAL A 152 -14.12 -11.48 -1.73
N ASP A 153 -15.25 -12.17 -1.72
CA ASP A 153 -15.61 -13.16 -2.76
C ASP A 153 -14.52 -14.22 -2.99
N GLY A 154 -13.90 -14.69 -1.90
CA GLY A 154 -12.82 -15.69 -1.94
C GLY A 154 -11.46 -15.17 -2.39
N LYS A 155 -11.32 -13.85 -2.60
CA LYS A 155 -10.06 -13.22 -2.99
C LYS A 155 -9.44 -12.46 -1.81
N ILE A 156 -8.14 -12.64 -1.60
CA ILE A 156 -7.41 -11.93 -0.55
C ILE A 156 -7.18 -10.49 -1.01
N VAL A 157 -7.69 -9.53 -0.23
CA VAL A 157 -7.66 -8.11 -0.57
C VAL A 157 -6.89 -7.23 0.42
N ALA A 158 -6.43 -7.80 1.53
CA ALA A 158 -5.55 -7.14 2.48
C ALA A 158 -4.66 -8.16 3.19
N ALA A 159 -3.43 -7.78 3.46
CA ALA A 159 -2.45 -8.60 4.16
C ALA A 159 -1.47 -7.73 4.95
N ARG A 160 -0.84 -8.34 5.94
CA ARG A 160 0.20 -7.71 6.78
C ARG A 160 1.37 -8.66 6.96
N GLN A 161 2.57 -8.12 6.99
CA GLN A 161 3.78 -8.83 7.36
C GLN A 161 4.64 -7.92 8.22
N GLY A 162 4.71 -8.18 9.53
CA GLY A 162 5.41 -7.30 10.46
C GLY A 162 4.85 -5.88 10.41
N LYS A 163 5.68 -4.92 10.01
CA LYS A 163 5.30 -3.50 9.85
C LYS A 163 4.95 -3.12 8.40
N GLN A 164 4.60 -4.07 7.58
CA GLN A 164 4.18 -3.86 6.20
C GLN A 164 2.70 -4.20 6.05
N LEU A 165 1.92 -3.25 5.54
CA LEU A 165 0.48 -3.38 5.30
C LEU A 165 0.20 -3.17 3.82
N VAL A 166 -0.66 -3.99 3.24
CA VAL A 166 -1.15 -3.79 1.87
C VAL A 166 -2.66 -3.97 1.80
N THR A 167 -3.29 -3.15 0.96
CA THR A 167 -4.70 -3.30 0.59
C THR A 167 -4.84 -3.22 -0.93
N ALA A 168 -5.72 -4.06 -1.49
CA ALA A 168 -6.10 -3.98 -2.90
C ALA A 168 -7.08 -2.84 -3.15
N PHE A 169 -7.82 -2.42 -2.15
CA PHE A 169 -8.81 -1.34 -2.20
C PHE A 169 -8.19 0.00 -1.77
N HIS A 170 -8.92 1.08 -2.04
CA HIS A 170 -8.50 2.47 -1.86
C HIS A 170 -9.27 3.14 -0.70
N PRO A 171 -8.80 3.06 0.56
CA PRO A 171 -9.47 3.74 1.66
C PRO A 171 -9.36 5.27 1.58
N GLU A 172 -8.40 5.79 0.84
CA GLU A 172 -8.22 7.22 0.62
C GLU A 172 -9.32 7.84 -0.24
N LEU A 173 -10.10 7.02 -0.94
CA LEU A 173 -11.19 7.46 -1.83
C LEU A 173 -12.58 7.38 -1.20
N ASN A 174 -12.68 7.02 0.07
CA ASN A 174 -13.94 7.02 0.83
C ASN A 174 -13.78 7.79 2.14
N ASP A 175 -14.85 7.89 2.94
CA ASP A 175 -14.84 8.70 4.16
C ASP A 175 -14.22 7.99 5.37
N SER A 176 -13.87 6.70 5.29
CA SER A 176 -13.30 5.96 6.41
C SER A 176 -11.86 6.37 6.70
N LEU A 177 -11.54 6.47 7.98
CA LEU A 177 -10.19 6.70 8.49
C LEU A 177 -9.59 5.44 9.14
N GLU A 178 -10.32 4.33 9.18
CA GLU A 178 -9.95 3.15 9.97
C GLU A 178 -8.66 2.48 9.50
N ILE A 179 -8.43 2.39 8.19
CA ILE A 179 -7.21 1.80 7.64
C ILE A 179 -6.00 2.69 7.95
N HIS A 180 -6.14 4.00 7.79
CA HIS A 180 -5.06 4.93 8.12
C HIS A 180 -4.75 4.92 9.62
N LYS A 181 -5.76 4.85 10.50
CA LYS A 181 -5.55 4.65 11.94
C LYS A 181 -4.80 3.35 12.23
N TYR A 182 -5.20 2.25 11.59
CA TYR A 182 -4.55 0.96 11.73
C TYR A 182 -3.06 1.06 11.37
N PHE A 183 -2.74 1.69 10.23
CA PHE A 183 -1.36 1.91 9.82
C PHE A 183 -0.59 2.81 10.80
N LEU A 184 -1.19 3.90 11.27
CA LEU A 184 -0.55 4.79 12.24
C LEU A 184 -0.24 4.07 13.55
N ASP A 185 -1.08 3.14 13.99
CA ASP A 185 -0.81 2.31 15.16
C ASP A 185 0.41 1.39 14.94
N MET A 186 0.62 0.91 13.72
CA MET A 186 1.84 0.17 13.36
C MET A 186 3.10 1.04 13.42
N CYS A 187 2.97 2.36 13.21
CA CYS A 187 4.09 3.31 13.25
C CYS A 187 4.49 3.72 14.68
N LYS A 188 3.67 3.43 15.67
CA LYS A 188 4.00 3.72 17.06
C LYS A 188 5.14 2.81 17.55
N LYS A 189 6.05 3.37 18.34
CA LYS A 189 7.20 2.65 18.93
C LYS A 189 6.79 1.92 20.20
#